data_969fe080687bde793c3414d0bfd7bce9
#
_entry.id   969fe080687bde793c3414d0bfd7bce9
#
_cell.length_a   1.000
_cell.length_b   1.000
_cell.length_c   1.000
_cell.angle_alpha   90.00
_cell.angle_beta   90.00
_cell.angle_gamma   90.00
#
_symmetry.space_group_name_H-M   'P 1'
#
loop_
_entity.id
_entity.type
_entity.pdbx_description
1 polymer ?
#
loop_
_entity_poly.entity_id
_entity_poly.type
_entity_poly.pdbx_seq_one_letter_code
_entity_poly.pdbx_strand_id
1 'polypeptide(L)'
;HHLKNVLKEKGQVTAVGDEGGFAPNLEDNEAPLKCIMEAIEKARYKAGEDICIAMDVAASEFYNPETKMYDLKKSNGGSKTTDEMIAWYEELVKKYPIISIEDGLGENDWEGWKKLTERLGKKVQLVGDDLFVTNTAILQEGINKDIANAILIKLNQIGTLTETFDAM
;
A
#
# COMPACT_ATOMS: atom_id res chain seq x y z
N HIS A 1 -6.93 6.04 -19.38
CA HIS A 1 -6.35 6.18 -20.74
C HIS A 1 -5.02 6.94 -20.73
N HIS A 2 -4.87 8.06 -19.99
CA HIS A 2 -3.64 8.85 -19.97
C HIS A 2 -2.44 8.06 -19.44
N LEU A 3 -2.59 7.29 -18.36
CA LEU A 3 -1.51 6.43 -17.84
C LEU A 3 -1.03 5.41 -18.90
N LYS A 4 -1.94 4.84 -19.69
CA LYS A 4 -1.58 3.94 -20.80
C LYS A 4 -0.68 4.65 -21.82
N ASN A 5 -0.99 5.90 -22.14
CA ASN A 5 -0.20 6.68 -23.10
C ASN A 5 1.18 7.03 -22.51
N VAL A 6 1.25 7.44 -21.23
CA VAL A 6 2.51 7.70 -20.54
C VAL A 6 3.42 6.46 -20.56
N LEU A 7 2.87 5.29 -20.24
CA LEU A 7 3.64 4.04 -20.27
C LEU A 7 4.13 3.71 -21.68
N LYS A 8 3.29 3.86 -22.71
CA LYS A 8 3.68 3.63 -24.12
C LYS A 8 4.78 4.60 -24.57
N GLU A 9 4.68 5.88 -24.25
CA GLU A 9 5.69 6.89 -24.58
C GLU A 9 7.05 6.58 -23.94
N LYS A 10 7.04 5.93 -22.77
CA LYS A 10 8.23 5.44 -22.08
C LYS A 10 8.70 4.03 -22.56
N GLY A 11 8.08 3.48 -23.59
CA GLY A 11 8.40 2.15 -24.10
C GLY A 11 8.02 1.01 -23.18
N GLN A 12 7.14 1.25 -22.20
CA GLN A 12 6.72 0.26 -21.22
C GLN A 12 5.56 -0.59 -21.73
N VAL A 13 5.48 -1.82 -21.23
CA VAL A 13 4.37 -2.74 -21.49
C VAL A 13 3.10 -2.20 -20.84
N THR A 14 1.98 -2.30 -21.57
CA THR A 14 0.64 -1.94 -21.08
C THR A 14 -0.27 -3.16 -20.94
N ALA A 15 0.30 -4.32 -20.64
CA ALA A 15 -0.45 -5.49 -20.23
C ALA A 15 -1.12 -5.24 -18.88
N VAL A 16 -2.28 -5.87 -18.69
CA VAL A 16 -3.10 -5.75 -17.49
C VAL A 16 -2.82 -6.95 -16.61
N GLY A 17 -2.57 -6.70 -15.33
CA GLY A 17 -2.42 -7.75 -14.31
C GLY A 17 -3.79 -8.25 -13.81
N ASP A 18 -3.78 -9.19 -12.90
CA ASP A 18 -4.98 -9.85 -12.37
C ASP A 18 -5.93 -8.88 -11.66
N GLU A 19 -5.41 -7.84 -11.03
CA GLU A 19 -6.17 -6.77 -10.38
C GLU A 19 -6.71 -5.69 -11.36
N GLY A 20 -6.53 -5.90 -12.67
CA GLY A 20 -7.06 -5.00 -13.71
C GLY A 20 -6.24 -3.74 -13.99
N GLY A 21 -5.15 -3.51 -13.27
CA GLY A 21 -4.21 -2.41 -13.50
C GLY A 21 -3.09 -2.76 -14.48
N PHE A 22 -2.35 -1.75 -14.95
CA PHE A 22 -1.15 -1.99 -15.75
C PHE A 22 -0.04 -2.57 -14.90
N ALA A 23 0.68 -3.56 -15.45
CA ALA A 23 1.79 -4.25 -14.81
C ALA A 23 3.10 -4.07 -15.59
N PRO A 24 3.62 -2.84 -15.75
CA PRO A 24 4.90 -2.59 -16.41
C PRO A 24 6.07 -3.00 -15.50
N ASN A 25 7.18 -3.42 -16.11
CA ASN A 25 8.43 -3.65 -15.38
C ASN A 25 9.20 -2.33 -15.26
N LEU A 26 8.95 -1.59 -14.19
CA LEU A 26 9.57 -0.29 -13.92
C LEU A 26 10.88 -0.45 -13.12
N GLU A 27 11.73 0.59 -13.18
CA GLU A 27 13.10 0.52 -12.62
C GLU A 27 13.15 0.48 -11.09
N ASP A 28 12.20 1.15 -10.42
CA ASP A 28 12.14 1.23 -8.96
C ASP A 28 10.68 1.35 -8.45
N ASN A 29 10.50 1.29 -7.14
CA ASN A 29 9.18 1.37 -6.51
C ASN A 29 8.56 2.79 -6.52
N GLU A 30 9.31 3.82 -6.85
CA GLU A 30 8.81 5.19 -6.99
C GLU A 30 8.38 5.51 -8.43
N ALA A 31 8.90 4.78 -9.41
CA ALA A 31 8.58 4.99 -10.82
C ALA A 31 7.08 4.89 -11.14
N PRO A 32 6.27 3.98 -10.53
CA PRO A 32 4.82 3.98 -10.70
C PRO A 32 4.18 5.31 -10.29
N LEU A 33 4.59 5.87 -9.15
CA LEU A 33 4.06 7.16 -8.65
C LEU A 33 4.35 8.29 -9.62
N LYS A 34 5.58 8.35 -10.15
CA LYS A 34 5.97 9.34 -11.18
C LYS A 34 5.12 9.23 -12.43
N CYS A 35 4.87 8.00 -12.92
CA CYS A 35 4.00 7.76 -14.08
C CYS A 35 2.54 8.19 -13.83
N ILE A 36 2.03 7.94 -12.63
CA ILE A 36 0.67 8.33 -12.22
C ILE A 36 0.57 9.86 -12.15
N MET A 37 1.54 10.54 -11.55
CA MET A 37 1.57 12.01 -11.48
C MET A 37 1.57 12.64 -12.87
N GLU A 38 2.41 12.15 -13.78
CA GLU A 38 2.44 12.59 -15.18
C GLU A 38 1.09 12.35 -15.89
N ALA A 39 0.45 11.21 -15.62
CA ALA A 39 -0.85 10.88 -16.19
C ALA A 39 -1.98 11.81 -15.68
N ILE A 40 -1.94 12.18 -14.40
CA ILE A 40 -2.88 13.14 -13.78
C ILE A 40 -2.74 14.51 -14.47
N GLU A 41 -1.51 15.00 -14.62
CA GLU A 41 -1.23 16.27 -15.29
C GLU A 41 -1.69 16.26 -16.75
N LYS A 42 -1.35 15.19 -17.52
CA LYS A 42 -1.79 15.04 -18.92
C LYS A 42 -3.32 14.93 -19.04
N ALA A 43 -4.00 14.44 -18.03
CA ALA A 43 -5.46 14.42 -17.94
C ALA A 43 -6.05 15.78 -17.57
N ARG A 44 -5.22 16.79 -17.29
CA ARG A 44 -5.59 18.13 -16.83
C ARG A 44 -6.30 18.18 -15.48
N TYR A 45 -6.00 17.21 -14.62
CA TYR A 45 -6.41 17.22 -13.22
C TYR A 45 -5.25 17.71 -12.33
N LYS A 46 -5.61 18.22 -11.16
CA LYS A 46 -4.66 18.65 -10.14
C LYS A 46 -4.44 17.54 -9.12
N ALA A 47 -3.19 17.07 -9.03
CA ALA A 47 -2.81 16.09 -8.05
C ALA A 47 -2.93 16.67 -6.62
N GLY A 48 -3.58 15.94 -5.73
CA GLY A 48 -3.83 16.36 -4.35
C GLY A 48 -5.11 17.20 -4.16
N GLU A 49 -5.71 17.72 -5.24
CA GLU A 49 -7.00 18.41 -5.20
C GLU A 49 -8.10 17.57 -5.85
N ASP A 50 -7.92 17.23 -7.14
CA ASP A 50 -8.91 16.46 -7.90
C ASP A 50 -8.66 14.96 -7.78
N ILE A 51 -7.38 14.54 -7.72
CA ILE A 51 -6.97 13.14 -7.66
C ILE A 51 -5.86 12.99 -6.62
N CYS A 52 -6.06 12.07 -5.69
CA CYS A 52 -5.06 11.60 -4.74
C CYS A 52 -4.60 10.18 -5.09
N ILE A 53 -3.52 9.74 -4.48
CA ILE A 53 -2.95 8.40 -4.68
C ILE A 53 -3.27 7.53 -3.47
N ALA A 54 -3.72 6.31 -3.72
CA ALA A 54 -3.75 5.23 -2.76
C ALA A 54 -2.75 4.14 -3.20
N MET A 55 -2.03 3.58 -2.25
CA MET A 55 -1.07 2.51 -2.48
C MET A 55 -1.55 1.24 -1.79
N ASP A 56 -1.44 0.11 -2.45
CA ASP A 56 -1.39 -1.21 -1.85
C ASP A 56 0.04 -1.73 -2.02
N VAL A 57 0.73 -1.95 -0.92
CA VAL A 57 2.14 -2.34 -0.92
C VAL A 57 2.31 -3.84 -0.87
N ALA A 58 1.31 -4.55 -0.33
CA ALA A 58 1.33 -6.00 -0.11
C ALA A 58 2.67 -6.47 0.50
N ALA A 59 3.12 -5.80 1.57
CA ALA A 59 4.48 -5.92 2.08
C ALA A 59 4.82 -7.31 2.62
N SER A 60 3.83 -8.14 2.94
CA SER A 60 4.03 -9.56 3.29
C SER A 60 4.74 -10.35 2.19
N GLU A 61 4.54 -9.98 0.91
CA GLU A 61 5.15 -10.64 -0.25
C GLU A 61 6.68 -10.56 -0.29
N PHE A 62 7.27 -9.58 0.39
CA PHE A 62 8.72 -9.38 0.44
C PHE A 62 9.28 -9.25 1.86
N TYR A 63 8.47 -9.52 2.88
CA TYR A 63 8.91 -9.60 4.27
C TYR A 63 9.55 -10.96 4.56
N ASN A 64 10.74 -10.94 5.13
CA ASN A 64 11.43 -12.15 5.58
C ASN A 64 11.31 -12.26 7.10
N PRO A 65 10.53 -13.23 7.63
CA PRO A 65 10.29 -13.36 9.07
C PRO A 65 11.53 -13.80 9.87
N GLU A 66 12.50 -14.48 9.23
CA GLU A 66 13.73 -14.93 9.88
C GLU A 66 14.68 -13.76 10.14
N THR A 67 14.86 -12.90 9.12
CA THR A 67 15.75 -11.73 9.22
C THR A 67 15.04 -10.48 9.71
N LYS A 68 13.72 -10.48 9.72
CA LYS A 68 12.84 -9.31 9.98
C LYS A 68 13.14 -8.13 9.04
N MET A 69 13.48 -8.45 7.79
CA MET A 69 13.81 -7.47 6.75
C MET A 69 12.80 -7.53 5.61
N TYR A 70 12.63 -6.41 4.96
CA TYR A 70 11.85 -6.24 3.74
C TYR A 70 12.78 -6.28 2.53
N ASP A 71 12.71 -7.35 1.73
CA ASP A 71 13.64 -7.62 0.63
C ASP A 71 13.13 -7.06 -0.70
N LEU A 72 13.46 -5.82 -1.02
CA LEU A 72 13.06 -5.11 -2.25
C LEU A 72 13.97 -5.45 -3.46
N LYS A 73 14.43 -6.69 -3.56
CA LYS A 73 15.42 -7.12 -4.58
C LYS A 73 14.96 -6.93 -6.01
N LYS A 74 13.66 -7.14 -6.28
CA LYS A 74 13.08 -7.00 -7.63
C LYS A 74 13.08 -5.56 -8.16
N SER A 75 13.17 -4.57 -7.30
CA SER A 75 13.11 -3.15 -7.62
C SER A 75 14.39 -2.40 -7.29
N ASN A 76 15.53 -3.08 -7.22
CA ASN A 76 16.83 -2.51 -6.85
C ASN A 76 16.85 -1.77 -5.48
N GLY A 77 15.82 -1.98 -4.65
CA GLY A 77 15.65 -1.30 -3.37
C GLY A 77 16.48 -1.88 -2.21
N GLY A 78 17.16 -3.01 -2.43
CA GLY A 78 17.90 -3.70 -1.38
C GLY A 78 17.00 -4.30 -0.30
N SER A 79 17.56 -4.52 0.89
CA SER A 79 16.81 -4.94 2.07
C SER A 79 16.64 -3.76 3.02
N LYS A 80 15.47 -3.63 3.62
CA LYS A 80 15.13 -2.55 4.57
C LYS A 80 14.63 -3.14 5.88
N THR A 81 14.98 -2.50 6.98
CA THR A 81 14.35 -2.71 8.27
C THR A 81 12.94 -2.11 8.28
N THR A 82 12.13 -2.47 9.27
CA THR A 82 10.81 -1.85 9.51
C THR A 82 10.91 -0.32 9.63
N ASP A 83 11.89 0.18 10.39
CA ASP A 83 12.05 1.64 10.57
C ASP A 83 12.47 2.36 9.28
N GLU A 84 13.27 1.72 8.42
CA GLU A 84 13.63 2.24 7.09
C GLU A 84 12.44 2.22 6.12
N MET A 85 11.56 1.21 6.19
CA MET A 85 10.32 1.18 5.43
C MET A 85 9.40 2.33 5.83
N ILE A 86 9.20 2.54 7.13
CA ILE A 86 8.38 3.64 7.64
C ILE A 86 8.95 5.00 7.21
N ALA A 87 10.27 5.19 7.35
CA ALA A 87 10.93 6.43 6.93
C ALA A 87 10.76 6.67 5.42
N TRP A 88 10.83 5.63 4.60
CA TRP A 88 10.57 5.73 3.17
C TRP A 88 9.12 6.13 2.87
N TYR A 89 8.11 5.57 3.57
CA TYR A 89 6.72 6.02 3.43
C TYR A 89 6.53 7.49 3.83
N GLU A 90 7.19 7.94 4.89
CA GLU A 90 7.14 9.36 5.28
C GLU A 90 7.65 10.29 4.18
N GLU A 91 8.74 9.90 3.48
CA GLU A 91 9.24 10.67 2.36
C GLU A 91 8.29 10.64 1.15
N LEU A 92 7.69 9.48 0.85
CA LEU A 92 6.71 9.38 -0.22
C LEU A 92 5.46 10.22 0.05
N VAL A 93 4.92 10.18 1.27
CA VAL A 93 3.76 10.99 1.68
C VAL A 93 4.04 12.50 1.64
N LYS A 94 5.29 12.92 1.91
CA LYS A 94 5.69 14.34 1.75
C LYS A 94 5.78 14.76 0.28
N LYS A 95 6.18 13.84 -0.59
CA LYS A 95 6.50 14.10 -2.00
C LYS A 95 5.29 13.96 -2.92
N TYR A 96 4.39 13.06 -2.61
CA TYR A 96 3.23 12.70 -3.42
C TYR A 96 1.93 12.87 -2.63
N PRO A 97 0.79 13.14 -3.30
CA PRO A 97 -0.51 13.28 -2.65
C PRO A 97 -1.10 11.91 -2.26
N ILE A 98 -0.36 11.16 -1.45
CA ILE A 98 -0.77 9.85 -0.94
C ILE A 98 -1.69 10.06 0.26
N ILE A 99 -2.90 9.49 0.21
CA ILE A 99 -3.90 9.57 1.27
C ILE A 99 -4.20 8.22 1.92
N SER A 100 -3.76 7.12 1.30
CA SER A 100 -3.98 5.76 1.82
C SER A 100 -2.80 4.86 1.51
N ILE A 101 -2.41 4.04 2.48
CA ILE A 101 -1.40 2.97 2.35
C ILE A 101 -2.04 1.70 2.90
N GLU A 102 -2.24 0.72 2.04
CA GLU A 102 -2.73 -0.60 2.36
C GLU A 102 -1.55 -1.56 2.49
N ASP A 103 -1.61 -2.42 3.51
CA ASP A 103 -0.60 -3.44 3.83
C ASP A 103 0.84 -2.96 3.69
N GLY A 104 1.10 -1.78 4.28
CA GLY A 104 2.39 -1.11 4.22
C GLY A 104 3.52 -1.86 4.92
N LEU A 105 3.20 -2.77 5.82
CA LEU A 105 4.13 -3.68 6.51
C LEU A 105 3.57 -5.10 6.50
N GLY A 106 4.45 -6.08 6.74
CA GLY A 106 4.06 -7.49 6.81
C GLY A 106 2.99 -7.76 7.88
N GLU A 107 2.08 -8.67 7.61
CA GLU A 107 0.95 -9.05 8.49
C GLU A 107 1.38 -9.53 9.88
N ASN A 108 2.63 -9.99 10.01
CA ASN A 108 3.21 -10.47 11.27
C ASN A 108 4.09 -9.42 11.97
N ASP A 109 4.33 -8.24 11.37
CA ASP A 109 5.14 -7.16 11.94
C ASP A 109 4.30 -6.17 12.76
N TRP A 110 3.61 -6.66 13.78
CA TRP A 110 2.68 -5.89 14.62
C TRP A 110 3.33 -4.72 15.36
N GLU A 111 4.59 -4.88 15.81
CA GLU A 111 5.36 -3.80 16.42
C GLU A 111 5.68 -2.69 15.40
N GLY A 112 6.00 -3.10 14.18
CA GLY A 112 6.20 -2.18 13.06
C GLY A 112 4.91 -1.43 12.71
N TRP A 113 3.79 -2.14 12.61
CA TRP A 113 2.48 -1.53 12.36
C TRP A 113 2.09 -0.49 13.41
N LYS A 114 2.38 -0.74 14.68
CA LYS A 114 2.17 0.25 15.74
C LYS A 114 2.98 1.52 15.49
N LYS A 115 4.28 1.38 15.21
CA LYS A 115 5.16 2.52 14.89
C LYS A 115 4.68 3.26 13.63
N LEU A 116 4.27 2.54 12.59
CA LEU A 116 3.72 3.12 11.36
C LEU A 116 2.48 3.96 11.66
N THR A 117 1.58 3.42 12.49
CA THR A 117 0.33 4.11 12.89
C THR A 117 0.62 5.36 13.71
N GLU A 118 1.54 5.30 14.66
CA GLU A 118 1.98 6.45 15.44
C GLU A 118 2.56 7.58 14.57
N ARG A 119 3.35 7.23 13.54
CA ARG A 119 4.05 8.20 12.68
C ARG A 119 3.19 8.76 11.54
N LEU A 120 2.34 7.94 10.93
CA LEU A 120 1.59 8.31 9.73
C LEU A 120 0.07 8.28 9.88
N GLY A 121 -0.48 7.60 10.89
CA GLY A 121 -1.93 7.39 11.00
C GLY A 121 -2.79 8.65 11.15
N LYS A 122 -2.19 9.79 11.49
CA LYS A 122 -2.89 11.10 11.50
C LYS A 122 -2.84 11.84 10.16
N LYS A 123 -2.08 11.32 9.20
CA LYS A 123 -1.85 11.97 7.90
C LYS A 123 -2.49 11.19 6.76
N VAL A 124 -2.47 9.86 6.86
CA VAL A 124 -2.95 8.96 5.81
C VAL A 124 -3.80 7.85 6.43
N GLN A 125 -4.69 7.29 5.63
CA GLN A 125 -5.37 6.05 5.96
C GLN A 125 -4.37 4.90 5.89
N LEU A 126 -4.32 4.08 6.94
CA LEU A 126 -3.51 2.87 7.02
C LEU A 126 -4.45 1.67 7.06
N VAL A 127 -4.52 0.97 5.94
CA VAL A 127 -5.50 -0.11 5.73
C VAL A 127 -4.84 -1.45 5.98
N GLY A 128 -5.47 -2.30 6.81
CA GLY A 128 -5.11 -3.70 6.92
C GLY A 128 -6.05 -4.54 6.08
N ASP A 129 -5.53 -5.18 5.03
CA ASP A 129 -6.16 -6.26 4.26
C ASP A 129 -5.64 -7.61 4.79
N ASP A 130 -4.44 -8.01 4.43
CA ASP A 130 -3.79 -9.24 4.93
C ASP A 130 -3.56 -9.20 6.46
N LEU A 131 -3.36 -7.99 7.01
CA LEU A 131 -3.19 -7.80 8.45
C LEU A 131 -4.39 -8.28 9.25
N PHE A 132 -5.60 -8.02 8.78
CA PHE A 132 -6.84 -8.29 9.54
C PHE A 132 -7.68 -9.43 8.96
N VAL A 133 -7.54 -9.73 7.68
CA VAL A 133 -8.27 -10.76 6.92
C VAL A 133 -9.78 -10.79 7.21
N THR A 134 -10.38 -9.62 7.42
CA THR A 134 -11.80 -9.43 7.81
C THR A 134 -12.18 -10.22 9.08
N ASN A 135 -11.19 -10.54 9.94
CA ASN A 135 -11.40 -11.32 11.15
C ASN A 135 -11.65 -10.42 12.36
N THR A 136 -12.82 -10.56 13.00
CA THR A 136 -13.24 -9.70 14.13
C THR A 136 -12.31 -9.78 15.33
N ALA A 137 -11.75 -10.96 15.64
CA ALA A 137 -10.84 -11.12 16.77
C ALA A 137 -9.49 -10.43 16.52
N ILE A 138 -8.94 -10.59 15.30
CA ILE A 138 -7.69 -9.92 14.90
C ILE A 138 -7.90 -8.41 14.84
N LEU A 139 -9.02 -7.95 14.27
CA LEU A 139 -9.37 -6.54 14.21
C LEU A 139 -9.48 -5.93 15.61
N GLN A 140 -10.17 -6.61 16.54
CA GLN A 140 -10.30 -6.15 17.92
C GLN A 140 -8.94 -6.04 18.62
N GLU A 141 -8.03 -6.99 18.36
CA GLU A 141 -6.65 -6.89 18.86
C GLU A 141 -5.91 -5.69 18.27
N GLY A 142 -6.09 -5.43 16.99
CA GLY A 142 -5.53 -4.24 16.32
C GLY A 142 -6.04 -2.94 16.94
N ILE A 143 -7.34 -2.84 17.17
CA ILE A 143 -7.97 -1.69 17.83
C ILE A 143 -7.38 -1.49 19.23
N ASN A 144 -7.28 -2.55 20.03
CA ASN A 144 -6.76 -2.49 21.40
C ASN A 144 -5.28 -2.07 21.47
N LYS A 145 -4.53 -2.28 20.39
CA LYS A 145 -3.09 -1.96 20.28
C LYS A 145 -2.80 -0.68 19.50
N ASP A 146 -3.82 0.03 19.03
CA ASP A 146 -3.69 1.20 18.16
C ASP A 146 -2.90 0.90 16.88
N ILE A 147 -3.25 -0.20 16.22
CA ILE A 147 -2.62 -0.69 14.99
C ILE A 147 -3.56 -0.45 13.81
N ALA A 148 -3.03 0.20 12.76
CA ALA A 148 -3.78 0.68 11.60
C ALA A 148 -4.90 1.66 11.98
N ASN A 149 -5.65 2.17 11.02
CA ASN A 149 -6.81 3.02 11.27
C ASN A 149 -7.98 2.75 10.30
N ALA A 150 -7.81 1.73 9.46
CA ALA A 150 -8.83 1.23 8.55
C ALA A 150 -8.64 -0.26 8.29
N ILE A 151 -9.69 -0.92 7.85
CA ILE A 151 -9.70 -2.32 7.42
C ILE A 151 -10.30 -2.42 6.03
N LEU A 152 -9.76 -3.32 5.20
CA LEU A 152 -10.42 -3.75 3.98
C LEU A 152 -11.37 -4.92 4.31
N ILE A 153 -12.61 -4.82 3.90
CA ILE A 153 -13.64 -5.84 4.15
C ILE A 153 -13.81 -6.73 2.93
N LYS A 154 -13.52 -8.01 3.08
CA LYS A 154 -13.67 -9.03 2.03
C LYS A 154 -14.50 -10.21 2.54
N LEU A 155 -15.70 -10.40 2.00
CA LEU A 155 -16.58 -11.52 2.34
C LEU A 155 -15.90 -12.89 2.21
N ASN A 156 -15.07 -13.05 1.17
CA ASN A 156 -14.40 -14.31 0.87
C ASN A 156 -13.22 -14.64 1.81
N GLN A 157 -12.75 -13.69 2.62
CA GLN A 157 -11.69 -13.94 3.62
C GLN A 157 -12.27 -14.60 4.88
N ILE A 158 -13.35 -14.07 5.42
CA ILE A 158 -13.97 -14.59 6.65
C ILE A 158 -15.03 -15.67 6.36
N GLY A 159 -15.70 -15.62 5.23
CA GLY A 159 -16.50 -16.68 4.64
C GLY A 159 -18.01 -16.63 4.92
N THR A 160 -18.50 -15.84 5.86
CA THR A 160 -19.94 -15.65 6.13
C THR A 160 -20.34 -14.19 6.15
N LEU A 161 -21.60 -13.92 5.78
CA LEU A 161 -22.16 -12.58 5.87
C LEU A 161 -22.22 -12.07 7.32
N THR A 162 -22.57 -12.93 8.25
CA THR A 162 -22.66 -12.57 9.67
C THR A 162 -21.32 -12.06 10.19
N GLU A 163 -20.25 -12.85 10.03
CA GLU A 163 -18.92 -12.44 10.47
C GLU A 163 -18.39 -11.21 9.71
N THR A 164 -18.76 -11.07 8.43
CA THR A 164 -18.43 -9.87 7.66
C THR A 164 -19.09 -8.62 8.26
N PHE A 165 -20.39 -8.69 8.60
CA PHE A 165 -21.10 -7.59 9.26
C PHE A 165 -20.57 -7.33 10.68
N ASP A 166 -20.15 -8.37 11.41
CA ASP A 166 -19.56 -8.21 12.73
C ASP A 166 -18.20 -7.49 12.68
N ALA A 167 -17.48 -7.56 11.54
CA ALA A 167 -16.22 -6.85 11.33
C ALA A 167 -16.43 -5.38 10.91
N MET A 168 -17.64 -4.99 10.51
CA MET A 168 -18.01 -3.62 10.10
C MET A 168 -18.41 -2.76 11.28
#